data_5ab8a9330776fe9d71ccd128251eda91
#
_entry.id   5ab8a9330776fe9d71ccd128251eda91
#
_cell.length_a   1.000
_cell.length_b   1.000
_cell.length_c   1.000
_cell.angle_alpha   90.00
_cell.angle_beta   90.00
_cell.angle_gamma   90.00
#
_symmetry.space_group_name_H-M   'P 1'
#
loop_
_entity.id
_entity.type
_entity.pdbx_description
1 polymer ?
#
loop_
_entity_poly.entity_id
_entity_poly.type
_entity_poly.pdbx_seq_one_letter_code
_entity_poly.pdbx_strand_id
1 'polypeptide(L)'
;HDADNEKLQRYCSDLPSTPQNLRLRALVALFLFQGLRQIEVVRLDVGDIDLRNKTAFIRGKGRDDKEPIHLHPSTVRVLREYLNCYRFRSGALFRSDSNHCRGDRLTTKSVREIIKRVFAKLEIDGSVHGFRHFFISKLIKSYKGELLMVSKYSRHRSIQMLEVYNDEII
;
A
#
# COMPACT_ATOMS: atom_id res chain seq x y z
N HIS A 1 10.86 7.64 -11.17
CA HIS A 1 10.82 6.27 -10.71
C HIS A 1 11.51 6.08 -9.36
N ASP A 2 12.76 5.57 -9.29
CA ASP A 2 13.43 5.37 -7.99
C ASP A 2 13.62 6.70 -7.25
N ALA A 3 14.01 7.74 -7.96
CA ALA A 3 14.17 9.08 -7.40
C ALA A 3 12.85 9.63 -6.86
N ASP A 4 11.74 9.37 -7.54
CA ASP A 4 10.41 9.79 -7.10
C ASP A 4 9.99 9.06 -5.83
N ASN A 5 10.30 7.77 -5.73
CA ASN A 5 9.98 6.97 -4.55
C ASN A 5 10.80 7.40 -3.34
N GLU A 6 12.09 7.69 -3.52
CA GLU A 6 12.93 8.25 -2.46
C GLU A 6 12.42 9.61 -2.00
N LYS A 7 12.02 10.46 -2.92
CA LYS A 7 11.45 11.77 -2.65
C LYS A 7 10.16 11.65 -1.84
N LEU A 8 9.28 10.72 -2.22
CA LEU A 8 8.04 10.44 -1.51
C LEU A 8 8.29 9.92 -0.10
N GLN A 9 9.20 8.97 0.06
CA GLN A 9 9.55 8.41 1.37
C GLN A 9 10.11 9.50 2.29
N ARG A 10 10.99 10.34 1.79
CA ARG A 10 11.57 11.45 2.55
C ARG A 10 10.50 12.45 2.97
N TYR A 11 9.63 12.81 2.03
CA TYR A 11 8.51 13.71 2.32
C TYR A 11 7.63 13.16 3.46
N CYS A 12 7.24 11.90 3.38
CA CYS A 12 6.41 11.26 4.41
C CYS A 12 7.12 11.20 5.76
N SER A 13 8.42 10.91 5.76
CA SER A 13 9.22 10.82 6.99
C SER A 13 9.38 12.18 7.68
N ASP A 14 9.47 13.26 6.90
CA ASP A 14 9.69 14.61 7.41
C ASP A 14 8.41 15.30 7.87
N LEU A 15 7.24 14.76 7.53
CA LEU A 15 5.96 15.32 7.98
C LEU A 15 5.81 15.22 9.51
N PRO A 16 5.18 16.22 10.15
CA PRO A 16 4.79 16.09 11.55
C PRO A 16 3.89 14.89 11.77
N SER A 17 3.97 14.26 12.95
CA SER A 17 3.18 13.05 13.25
C SER A 17 1.73 13.39 13.66
N THR A 18 1.04 14.13 12.83
CA THR A 18 -0.40 14.38 12.99
C THR A 18 -1.19 13.12 12.60
N PRO A 19 -2.44 12.96 13.08
CA PRO A 19 -3.25 11.81 12.68
C PRO A 19 -3.34 11.62 11.17
N GLN A 20 -3.57 12.69 10.40
CA GLN A 20 -3.68 12.63 8.95
C GLN A 20 -2.37 12.20 8.29
N ASN A 21 -1.24 12.67 8.80
CA ASN A 21 0.06 12.31 8.26
C ASN A 21 0.45 10.88 8.62
N LEU A 22 0.06 10.38 9.78
CA LEU A 22 0.23 8.97 10.14
C LEU A 22 -0.59 8.07 9.23
N ARG A 23 -1.82 8.49 8.91
CA ARG A 23 -2.66 7.78 7.92
C ARG A 23 -1.98 7.75 6.54
N LEU A 24 -1.46 8.89 6.11
CA LEU A 24 -0.75 8.98 4.83
C LEU A 24 0.46 8.04 4.79
N ARG A 25 1.27 8.03 5.85
CA ARG A 25 2.43 7.13 5.93
C ARG A 25 2.02 5.66 5.82
N ALA A 26 0.93 5.30 6.50
CA ALA A 26 0.41 3.92 6.45
C ALA A 26 -0.09 3.55 5.05
N LEU A 27 -0.83 4.44 4.38
CA LEU A 27 -1.28 4.23 3.00
C LEU A 27 -0.09 4.05 2.05
N VAL A 28 0.87 4.96 2.12
CA VAL A 28 2.06 4.92 1.25
C VAL A 28 2.86 3.64 1.47
N ALA A 29 3.02 3.22 2.73
CA ALA A 29 3.75 1.98 3.05
C ALA A 29 3.09 0.75 2.44
N LEU A 30 1.76 0.65 2.53
CA LEU A 30 1.03 -0.48 1.95
C LEU A 30 1.13 -0.52 0.43
N PHE A 31 1.16 0.64 -0.21
CA PHE A 31 1.34 0.68 -1.67
C PHE A 31 2.79 0.44 -2.07
N LEU A 32 3.74 1.07 -1.41
CA LEU A 32 5.15 1.07 -1.82
C LEU A 32 5.90 -0.19 -1.39
N PHE A 33 5.73 -0.61 -0.14
CA PHE A 33 6.46 -1.76 0.40
C PHE A 33 5.71 -3.09 0.24
N GLN A 34 4.39 -3.06 0.13
CA GLN A 34 3.57 -4.27 0.02
C GLN A 34 2.95 -4.45 -1.36
N GLY A 35 2.98 -3.42 -2.22
CA GLY A 35 2.47 -3.49 -3.58
C GLY A 35 0.98 -3.79 -3.67
N LEU A 36 0.19 -3.39 -2.67
CA LEU A 36 -1.23 -3.68 -2.65
C LEU A 36 -1.99 -2.90 -3.72
N ARG A 37 -3.10 -3.48 -4.16
CA ARG A 37 -4.05 -2.78 -5.01
C ARG A 37 -4.92 -1.85 -4.17
N GLN A 38 -5.44 -0.80 -4.80
CA GLN A 38 -6.30 0.18 -4.12
C GLN A 38 -7.45 -0.48 -3.38
N ILE A 39 -8.16 -1.40 -4.03
CA ILE A 39 -9.30 -2.09 -3.44
C ILE A 39 -8.88 -2.94 -2.23
N GLU A 40 -7.70 -3.52 -2.28
CA GLU A 40 -7.17 -4.33 -1.17
C GLU A 40 -6.89 -3.47 0.06
N VAL A 41 -6.34 -2.27 -0.16
CA VAL A 41 -6.05 -1.33 0.93
C VAL A 41 -7.33 -0.85 1.62
N VAL A 42 -8.33 -0.44 0.84
CA VAL A 42 -9.57 0.10 1.43
C VAL A 42 -10.43 -0.98 2.09
N ARG A 43 -10.27 -2.24 1.68
CA ARG A 43 -10.98 -3.37 2.28
C ARG A 43 -10.34 -3.90 3.56
N LEU A 44 -9.16 -3.42 3.93
CA LEU A 44 -8.51 -3.83 5.17
C LEU A 44 -9.33 -3.41 6.38
N ASP A 45 -9.51 -4.36 7.29
CA ASP A 45 -10.05 -4.12 8.62
C ASP A 45 -8.91 -4.13 9.64
N VAL A 46 -9.14 -3.51 10.78
CA VAL A 46 -8.18 -3.53 11.89
C VAL A 46 -7.83 -4.98 12.26
N GLY A 47 -8.82 -5.86 12.28
CA GLY A 47 -8.62 -7.28 12.60
C GLY A 47 -7.79 -8.06 11.59
N ASP A 48 -7.56 -7.52 10.39
CA ASP A 48 -6.72 -8.15 9.37
C ASP A 48 -5.22 -7.94 9.64
N ILE A 49 -4.86 -7.04 10.52
CA ILE A 49 -3.47 -6.67 10.82
C ILE A 49 -3.00 -7.40 12.07
N ASP A 50 -1.92 -8.15 11.93
CA ASP A 50 -1.25 -8.82 13.05
C ASP A 50 0.19 -8.30 13.13
N LEU A 51 0.38 -7.24 13.91
CA LEU A 51 1.69 -6.61 14.06
C LEU A 51 2.69 -7.51 14.80
N ARG A 52 2.19 -8.34 15.70
CA ARG A 52 3.05 -9.26 16.46
C ARG A 52 3.73 -10.28 15.55
N ASN A 53 2.95 -10.87 14.64
CA ASN A 53 3.45 -11.84 13.67
C ASN A 53 3.90 -11.20 12.36
N LYS A 54 3.77 -9.88 12.23
CA LYS A 54 4.18 -9.10 11.05
C LYS A 54 3.48 -9.61 9.78
N THR A 55 2.18 -9.87 9.90
CA THR A 55 1.34 -10.38 8.80
C THR A 55 0.08 -9.55 8.67
N ALA A 56 -0.55 -9.66 7.51
CA ALA A 56 -1.88 -9.11 7.25
C ALA A 56 -2.65 -10.05 6.33
N PHE A 57 -3.98 -10.00 6.42
CA PHE A 57 -4.87 -10.74 5.53
C PHE A 57 -5.49 -9.79 4.52
N ILE A 58 -5.37 -10.12 3.24
CA ILE A 58 -5.75 -9.24 2.14
C ILE A 58 -6.91 -9.86 1.36
N ARG A 59 -7.94 -9.06 1.06
CA ARG A 59 -9.05 -9.45 0.19
C ARG A 59 -9.00 -8.63 -1.10
N GLY A 60 -8.90 -9.31 -2.22
CA GLY A 60 -8.94 -8.68 -3.54
C GLY A 60 -10.37 -8.46 -4.03
N LYS A 61 -10.48 -7.81 -5.19
CA LYS A 61 -11.76 -7.57 -5.87
C LYS A 61 -12.40 -8.91 -6.27
N GLY A 62 -13.68 -9.08 -5.94
CA GLY A 62 -14.44 -10.27 -6.28
C GLY A 62 -14.06 -11.52 -5.50
N ARG A 63 -13.27 -11.38 -4.42
CA ARG A 63 -12.88 -12.49 -3.55
C ARG A 63 -13.38 -12.26 -2.15
N ASP A 64 -13.93 -13.30 -1.54
CA ASP A 64 -14.25 -13.32 -0.12
C ASP A 64 -13.10 -13.91 0.70
N ASP A 65 -12.25 -14.68 0.05
CA ASP A 65 -11.11 -15.32 0.70
C ASP A 65 -10.01 -14.33 1.03
N LYS A 66 -9.52 -14.42 2.24
CA LYS A 66 -8.38 -13.62 2.70
C LYS A 66 -7.08 -14.35 2.42
N GLU A 67 -6.11 -13.62 1.91
CA GLU A 67 -4.79 -14.12 1.60
C GLU A 67 -3.78 -13.52 2.56
N PRO A 68 -2.93 -14.34 3.24
CA PRO A 68 -1.93 -13.80 4.14
C PRO A 68 -0.75 -13.21 3.37
N ILE A 69 -0.23 -12.10 3.89
CA ILE A 69 1.02 -11.51 3.39
C ILE A 69 1.95 -11.19 4.57
N HIS A 70 3.24 -11.18 4.30
CA HIS A 70 4.22 -10.71 5.28
C HIS A 70 4.41 -9.22 5.15
N LEU A 71 4.46 -8.52 6.27
CA LEU A 71 4.64 -7.09 6.30
C LEU A 71 6.12 -6.72 6.39
N HIS A 72 6.53 -5.78 5.54
CA HIS A 72 7.86 -5.19 5.61
C HIS A 72 8.05 -4.49 6.96
N PRO A 73 9.26 -4.50 7.55
CA PRO A 73 9.51 -3.82 8.84
C PRO A 73 9.06 -2.35 8.87
N SER A 74 9.24 -1.63 7.78
CA SER A 74 8.79 -0.23 7.67
C SER A 74 7.27 -0.12 7.74
N THR A 75 6.56 -1.06 7.13
CA THR A 75 5.09 -1.11 7.19
C THR A 75 4.61 -1.39 8.61
N VAL A 76 5.24 -2.34 9.29
CA VAL A 76 4.92 -2.67 10.69
C VAL A 76 5.06 -1.42 11.57
N ARG A 77 6.16 -0.70 11.41
CA ARG A 77 6.43 0.51 12.21
C ARG A 77 5.37 1.59 11.99
N VAL A 78 5.05 1.91 10.74
CA VAL A 78 4.07 2.98 10.46
C VAL A 78 2.65 2.58 10.82
N LEU A 79 2.29 1.30 10.67
CA LEU A 79 0.98 0.80 11.10
C LEU A 79 0.84 0.84 12.63
N ARG A 80 1.91 0.52 13.35
CA ARG A 80 1.91 0.61 14.81
C ARG A 80 1.66 2.04 15.27
N GLU A 81 2.36 3.01 14.68
CA GLU A 81 2.16 4.43 15.00
C GLU A 81 0.74 4.88 14.66
N TYR A 82 0.23 4.49 13.51
CA TYR A 82 -1.12 4.82 13.06
C TYR A 82 -2.18 4.26 14.02
N LEU A 83 -2.11 2.99 14.35
CA LEU A 83 -3.06 2.32 15.24
C LEU A 83 -2.95 2.84 16.69
N ASN A 84 -1.77 3.20 17.14
CA ASN A 84 -1.60 3.81 18.46
C ASN A 84 -2.24 5.20 18.53
N CYS A 85 -2.22 5.95 17.43
CA CYS A 85 -2.82 7.28 17.36
C CYS A 85 -4.35 7.22 17.30
N TYR A 86 -4.90 6.45 16.37
CA TYR A 86 -6.34 6.38 16.16
C TYR A 86 -7.06 5.45 17.14
N ARG A 87 -6.37 4.44 17.65
CA ARG A 87 -6.89 3.46 18.63
C ARG A 87 -8.14 2.72 18.15
N PHE A 88 -8.27 2.50 16.87
CA PHE A 88 -9.34 1.66 16.32
C PHE A 88 -9.17 0.22 16.79
N ARG A 89 -10.25 -0.40 17.25
CA ARG A 89 -10.25 -1.80 17.73
C ARG A 89 -10.88 -2.76 16.74
N SER A 90 -11.75 -2.28 15.87
CA SER A 90 -12.46 -3.10 14.89
C SER A 90 -12.92 -2.23 13.73
N GLY A 91 -13.41 -2.87 12.68
CA GLY A 91 -13.93 -2.19 11.50
C GLY A 91 -12.81 -1.74 10.56
N ALA A 92 -13.12 -0.79 9.70
CA ALA A 92 -12.20 -0.33 8.66
C ALA A 92 -10.88 0.18 9.23
N LEU A 93 -9.76 -0.25 8.63
CA LEU A 93 -8.44 0.24 9.01
C LEU A 93 -8.28 1.72 8.62
N PHE A 94 -8.69 2.07 7.42
CA PHE A 94 -8.60 3.44 6.91
C PHE A 94 -9.98 4.08 6.82
N ARG A 95 -10.13 5.22 7.50
CA ARG A 95 -11.40 5.92 7.64
C ARG A 95 -11.27 7.37 7.21
N SER A 96 -12.40 7.93 6.79
CA SER A 96 -12.50 9.32 6.35
C SER A 96 -12.44 10.29 7.53
N ASP A 97 -11.75 11.41 7.32
CA ASP A 97 -11.76 12.56 8.22
C ASP A 97 -12.65 13.69 7.70
N SER A 98 -13.32 13.50 6.55
CA SER A 98 -14.20 14.53 5.98
C SER A 98 -15.44 14.72 6.84
N ASN A 99 -15.96 15.95 6.87
CA ASN A 99 -17.12 16.30 7.70
C ASN A 99 -18.38 15.50 7.33
N HIS A 100 -18.53 15.13 6.05
CA HIS A 100 -19.71 14.40 5.56
C HIS A 100 -19.63 12.89 5.81
N CYS A 101 -18.44 12.35 5.89
CA CYS A 101 -18.21 10.89 5.94
C CYS A 101 -17.27 10.50 7.07
N ARG A 102 -17.21 11.28 8.14
CA ARG A 102 -16.26 11.04 9.24
C ARG A 102 -16.47 9.64 9.84
N GLY A 103 -15.40 8.87 9.89
CA GLY A 103 -15.42 7.51 10.42
C GLY A 103 -15.80 6.44 9.42
N ASP A 104 -16.30 6.82 8.24
CA ASP A 104 -16.61 5.86 7.19
C ASP A 104 -15.32 5.32 6.56
N ARG A 105 -15.39 4.08 6.07
CA ARG A 105 -14.30 3.46 5.34
C ARG A 105 -13.90 4.34 4.14
N LEU A 106 -12.60 4.55 3.96
CA LEU A 106 -12.11 5.23 2.75
C LEU A 106 -12.52 4.47 1.50
N THR A 107 -12.86 5.21 0.45
CA THR A 107 -13.12 4.66 -0.87
C THR A 107 -11.83 4.70 -1.70
N THR A 108 -11.79 3.90 -2.77
CA THR A 108 -10.67 3.97 -3.71
C THR A 108 -10.52 5.36 -4.32
N LYS A 109 -11.63 6.04 -4.56
CA LYS A 109 -11.63 7.43 -5.04
C LYS A 109 -10.94 8.36 -4.04
N SER A 110 -11.29 8.26 -2.76
CA SER A 110 -10.68 9.08 -1.70
C SER A 110 -9.17 8.83 -1.59
N VAL A 111 -8.76 7.58 -1.66
CA VAL A 111 -7.34 7.22 -1.63
C VAL A 111 -6.59 7.83 -2.82
N ARG A 112 -7.16 7.71 -4.03
CA ARG A 112 -6.55 8.33 -5.21
C ARG A 112 -6.40 9.84 -5.07
N GLU A 113 -7.41 10.51 -4.52
CA GLU A 113 -7.36 11.96 -4.29
C GLU A 113 -6.28 12.36 -3.27
N ILE A 114 -6.15 11.58 -2.20
CA ILE A 114 -5.11 11.81 -1.18
C ILE A 114 -3.72 11.71 -1.81
N ILE A 115 -3.46 10.64 -2.54
CA ILE A 115 -2.16 10.40 -3.18
C ILE A 115 -1.89 11.43 -4.29
N LYS A 116 -2.91 11.75 -5.08
CA LYS A 116 -2.79 12.74 -6.14
C LYS A 116 -2.34 14.10 -5.62
N ARG A 117 -2.88 14.54 -4.48
CA ARG A 117 -2.47 15.79 -3.84
C ARG A 117 -0.99 15.79 -3.44
N VAL A 118 -0.53 14.68 -2.88
CA VAL A 118 0.87 14.52 -2.50
C VAL A 118 1.77 14.55 -3.74
N PHE A 119 1.40 13.81 -4.78
CA PHE A 119 2.17 13.79 -6.03
C PHE A 119 2.25 15.17 -6.69
N ALA A 120 1.14 15.91 -6.70
CA ALA A 120 1.12 17.28 -7.22
C ALA A 120 2.08 18.19 -6.45
N LYS A 121 2.07 18.08 -5.12
CA LYS A 121 2.94 18.85 -4.25
C LYS A 121 4.42 18.54 -4.45
N LEU A 122 4.74 17.30 -4.77
CA LEU A 122 6.12 16.84 -5.00
C LEU A 122 6.52 16.90 -6.48
N GLU A 123 5.60 17.34 -7.35
CA GLU A 123 5.82 17.35 -8.80
C GLU A 123 6.19 15.97 -9.36
N ILE A 124 5.51 14.94 -8.84
CA ILE A 124 5.65 13.55 -9.30
C ILE A 124 4.55 13.25 -10.31
N ASP A 125 4.93 12.77 -11.48
CA ASP A 125 3.99 12.24 -12.46
C ASP A 125 3.69 10.78 -12.13
N GLY A 126 2.41 10.42 -12.13
CA GLY A 126 2.01 9.06 -11.88
C GLY A 126 0.69 8.95 -11.14
N SER A 127 0.36 7.73 -10.77
CA SER A 127 -0.86 7.40 -10.06
C SER A 127 -0.59 6.34 -9.00
N VAL A 128 -1.60 6.06 -8.18
CA VAL A 128 -1.53 4.99 -7.16
C VAL A 128 -1.16 3.65 -7.80
N HIS A 129 -1.67 3.37 -9.00
CA HIS A 129 -1.36 2.13 -9.71
C HIS A 129 0.15 1.99 -10.00
N GLY A 130 0.86 3.08 -10.17
CA GLY A 130 2.30 3.10 -10.38
C GLY A 130 3.11 2.50 -9.24
N PHE A 131 2.61 2.56 -8.00
CA PHE A 131 3.26 1.92 -6.86
C PHE A 131 3.34 0.41 -7.02
N ARG A 132 2.25 -0.21 -7.46
CA ARG A 132 2.22 -1.65 -7.67
C ARG A 132 3.14 -2.06 -8.80
N HIS A 133 3.16 -1.29 -9.88
CA HIS A 133 4.09 -1.49 -10.99
C HIS A 133 5.54 -1.45 -10.49
N PHE A 134 5.89 -0.46 -9.70
CA PHE A 134 7.21 -0.30 -9.11
C PHE A 134 7.58 -1.50 -8.21
N PHE A 135 6.65 -1.91 -7.34
CA PHE A 135 6.83 -3.05 -6.45
C PHE A 135 7.12 -4.33 -7.23
N ILE A 136 6.33 -4.62 -8.27
CA ILE A 136 6.51 -5.79 -9.11
C ILE A 136 7.85 -5.73 -9.84
N SER A 137 8.21 -4.57 -10.36
CA SER A 137 9.49 -4.37 -11.05
C SER A 137 10.67 -4.66 -10.12
N LYS A 138 10.59 -4.22 -8.87
CA LYS A 138 11.62 -4.53 -7.86
C LYS A 138 11.70 -6.02 -7.56
N LEU A 139 10.56 -6.69 -7.45
CA LEU A 139 10.53 -8.14 -7.24
C LEU A 139 11.19 -8.88 -8.39
N ILE A 140 10.87 -8.52 -9.62
CA ILE A 140 11.46 -9.15 -10.81
C ILE A 140 12.98 -9.00 -10.79
N LYS A 141 13.49 -7.82 -10.49
CA LYS A 141 14.93 -7.57 -10.38
C LYS A 141 15.56 -8.40 -9.26
N SER A 142 14.90 -8.47 -8.09
CA SER A 142 15.39 -9.22 -6.93
C SER A 142 15.51 -10.71 -7.19
N TYR A 143 14.55 -11.27 -7.93
CA TYR A 143 14.55 -12.69 -8.28
C TYR A 143 15.12 -12.98 -9.67
N LYS A 144 15.78 -12.02 -10.29
CA LYS A 144 16.45 -12.17 -11.59
C LYS A 144 15.52 -12.72 -12.68
N GLY A 145 14.25 -12.30 -12.65
CA GLY A 145 13.25 -12.72 -13.62
C GLY A 145 12.60 -14.07 -13.36
N GLU A 146 12.79 -14.67 -12.19
CA GLU A 146 12.10 -15.91 -11.80
C GLU A 146 10.63 -15.63 -11.54
N LEU A 147 9.81 -15.74 -12.59
CA LEU A 147 8.42 -15.28 -12.57
C LEU A 147 7.53 -16.04 -11.59
N LEU A 148 7.80 -17.32 -11.31
CA LEU A 148 7.05 -18.09 -10.33
C LEU A 148 7.21 -17.52 -8.92
N MET A 149 8.42 -17.14 -8.54
CA MET A 149 8.69 -16.53 -7.24
C MET A 149 8.06 -15.16 -7.15
N VAL A 150 8.19 -14.35 -8.22
CA VAL A 150 7.56 -13.02 -8.29
C VAL A 150 6.05 -13.14 -8.18
N SER A 151 5.43 -14.09 -8.89
CA SER A 151 3.99 -14.37 -8.84
C SER A 151 3.51 -14.65 -7.41
N LYS A 152 4.28 -15.43 -6.65
CA LYS A 152 3.97 -15.76 -5.27
C LYS A 152 3.90 -14.50 -4.38
N TYR A 153 4.85 -13.58 -4.53
CA TYR A 153 4.92 -12.37 -3.71
C TYR A 153 4.04 -11.23 -4.24
N SER A 154 3.88 -11.11 -5.56
CA SER A 154 3.03 -10.09 -6.17
C SER A 154 1.55 -10.48 -6.18
N ARG A 155 1.25 -11.77 -5.96
CA ARG A 155 -0.10 -12.32 -5.92
C ARG A 155 -0.82 -12.22 -7.28
N HIS A 156 -0.07 -12.29 -8.38
CA HIS A 156 -0.66 -12.37 -9.71
C HIS A 156 -1.23 -13.77 -9.95
N ARG A 157 -2.41 -13.83 -10.57
CA ARG A 157 -3.07 -15.11 -10.91
C ARG A 157 -2.38 -15.84 -12.05
N SER A 158 -1.70 -15.10 -12.92
CA SER A 158 -1.10 -15.63 -14.14
C SER A 158 0.33 -15.11 -14.28
N ILE A 159 1.25 -16.01 -14.61
CA ILE A 159 2.64 -15.66 -14.91
C ILE A 159 2.71 -14.76 -16.13
N GLN A 160 1.79 -14.94 -17.09
CA GLN A 160 1.72 -14.12 -18.30
C GLN A 160 1.54 -12.64 -17.99
N MET A 161 0.78 -12.31 -16.95
CA MET A 161 0.62 -10.93 -16.52
C MET A 161 1.93 -10.31 -16.06
N LEU A 162 2.85 -11.11 -15.51
CA LEU A 162 4.16 -10.64 -15.05
C LEU A 162 5.15 -10.50 -16.19
N GLU A 163 4.99 -11.21 -17.28
CA GLU A 163 5.89 -11.14 -18.43
C GLU A 163 5.93 -9.74 -19.02
N VAL A 164 4.81 -9.02 -19.00
CA VAL A 164 4.74 -7.63 -19.45
C VAL A 164 5.71 -6.75 -18.64
N TYR A 165 5.74 -6.90 -17.32
CA TYR A 165 6.65 -6.15 -16.46
C TYR A 165 8.10 -6.56 -16.65
N ASN A 166 8.34 -7.83 -16.88
CA ASN A 166 9.68 -8.36 -17.12
C ASN A 166 10.29 -7.79 -18.41
N ASP A 167 9.49 -7.70 -19.48
CA ASP A 167 9.91 -7.14 -20.76
C ASP A 167 10.27 -5.66 -20.64
N GLU A 168 9.58 -4.91 -19.78
CA GLU A 168 9.87 -3.50 -19.53
C GLU A 168 11.20 -3.26 -18.79
N ILE A 169 11.66 -4.26 -18.04
CA ILE A 169 12.86 -4.15 -17.19
C ILE A 169 14.12 -4.59 -17.96
N ILE A 170 13.98 -5.56 -18.81
CA ILE A 170 15.06 -6.12 -19.62
C ILE A 170 15.21 -5.34 -20.91
#